data_fb00669f1b8b98531faa95e9149bac25
#
_entry.id   fb00669f1b8b98531faa95e9149bac25
#
_cell.length_a   1.000
_cell.length_b   1.000
_cell.length_c   1.000
_cell.angle_alpha   90.00
_cell.angle_beta   90.00
_cell.angle_gamma   90.00
#
_symmetry.space_group_name_H-M   'P 1'
#
loop_
_entity.id
_entity.type
_entity.pdbx_description
1 polymer ?
#
loop_
_entity_poly.entity_id
_entity_poly.type
_entity_poly.pdbx_seq_one_letter_code
_entity_poly.pdbx_strand_id
1 'polypeptide(L)'
;MKISFGETYFIITIFLLTSVIRCYDVSLSKNYLKMELNKWSNFTIHIESRGYVYSKNIIMEVNHANDTKVSPKTVEIHSKNFSSWCHMFHVYAIKPGFSRISVHFDNSSLRDKVNDLYIDVDIVKMKVLETYGEWCRKYYYIFSITSVYPQIFLQFLRLSVVGLDMDYVCFNFVGHLSFTVYTIFMYTQTDAYSERNPDEDFPVTLSENMYALHGLIFSIILGIQAVKYFGIDKRVTVVGKELISFYGIVFTFGFFTS
;
A
#
# COMPACT_ATOMS: atom_id res chain seq x y z
N MET A 1 -21.05 -34.09 43.98
CA MET A 1 -21.49 -32.80 43.45
C MET A 1 -22.58 -33.05 42.43
N LYS A 2 -23.90 -32.91 42.85
CA LYS A 2 -25.04 -33.14 41.96
C LYS A 2 -25.30 -31.85 41.20
N ILE A 3 -24.94 -31.83 39.91
CA ILE A 3 -25.33 -30.74 39.00
C ILE A 3 -26.84 -30.88 38.79
N SER A 4 -27.61 -29.85 39.16
CA SER A 4 -29.05 -29.81 39.03
C SER A 4 -29.46 -29.85 37.57
N PHE A 5 -30.43 -30.72 37.23
CA PHE A 5 -30.96 -30.89 35.87
C PHE A 5 -31.43 -29.57 35.21
N GLY A 6 -31.76 -28.56 36.02
CA GLY A 6 -32.15 -27.22 35.52
C GLY A 6 -31.01 -26.38 34.98
N GLU A 7 -29.79 -26.50 35.54
CA GLU A 7 -28.64 -25.74 35.05
C GLU A 7 -28.11 -26.25 33.69
N THR A 8 -28.22 -27.57 33.46
CA THR A 8 -27.84 -28.17 32.19
C THR A 8 -28.77 -27.74 31.04
N TYR A 9 -30.06 -27.63 31.29
CA TYR A 9 -31.03 -27.13 30.32
C TYR A 9 -30.84 -25.63 30.05
N PHE A 10 -30.49 -24.85 31.02
CA PHE A 10 -30.23 -23.41 30.87
C PHE A 10 -28.97 -23.17 30.03
N ILE A 11 -27.91 -23.94 30.25
CA ILE A 11 -26.67 -23.86 29.48
C ILE A 11 -26.90 -24.34 28.02
N ILE A 12 -27.66 -25.41 27.81
CA ILE A 12 -28.01 -25.90 26.46
C ILE A 12 -28.91 -24.91 25.73
N THR A 13 -29.85 -24.25 26.44
CA THR A 13 -30.72 -23.24 25.83
C THR A 13 -29.95 -21.96 25.47
N ILE A 14 -28.99 -21.53 26.29
CA ILE A 14 -28.07 -20.44 25.95
C ILE A 14 -27.18 -20.83 24.77
N PHE A 15 -26.66 -22.07 24.73
CA PHE A 15 -25.84 -22.55 23.63
C PHE A 15 -26.63 -22.68 22.31
N LEU A 16 -27.91 -23.07 22.38
CA LEU A 16 -28.82 -23.09 21.24
C LEU A 16 -29.27 -21.69 20.81
N LEU A 17 -29.40 -20.75 21.74
CA LEU A 17 -29.71 -19.35 21.45
C LEU A 17 -28.50 -18.58 20.88
N THR A 18 -27.27 -18.95 21.27
CA THR A 18 -26.04 -18.36 20.73
C THR A 18 -25.62 -18.97 19.39
N SER A 19 -26.14 -20.15 19.03
CA SER A 19 -25.84 -20.81 17.75
C SER A 19 -26.64 -20.29 16.54
N VAL A 20 -27.57 -19.35 16.73
CA VAL A 20 -28.14 -18.54 15.63
C VAL A 20 -27.25 -17.32 15.35
N ILE A 21 -25.95 -17.50 15.31
CA ILE A 21 -25.07 -16.50 14.71
C ILE A 21 -25.30 -16.56 13.20
N ARG A 22 -26.11 -15.64 12.72
CA ARG A 22 -26.37 -15.42 11.30
C ARG A 22 -25.05 -15.06 10.62
N CYS A 23 -24.39 -16.04 10.03
CA CYS A 23 -23.21 -15.81 9.23
C CYS A 23 -23.63 -15.38 7.83
N TYR A 24 -23.49 -14.09 7.56
CA TYR A 24 -23.44 -13.56 6.20
C TYR A 24 -21.97 -13.55 5.78
N ASP A 25 -21.69 -14.04 4.60
CA ASP A 25 -20.41 -13.88 3.94
C ASP A 25 -20.62 -12.95 2.76
N VAL A 26 -19.93 -11.80 2.76
CA VAL A 26 -20.02 -10.82 1.68
C VAL A 26 -18.65 -10.73 1.04
N SER A 27 -18.59 -11.04 -0.23
CA SER A 27 -17.34 -11.01 -1.00
C SER A 27 -17.49 -10.14 -2.24
N LEU A 28 -16.38 -9.50 -2.60
CA LEU A 28 -16.24 -8.72 -3.82
C LEU A 28 -15.49 -9.55 -4.86
N SER A 29 -15.91 -9.45 -6.12
CA SER A 29 -15.17 -10.10 -7.21
C SER A 29 -13.79 -9.50 -7.43
N LYS A 30 -13.60 -8.21 -7.04
CA LYS A 30 -12.36 -7.45 -7.16
C LYS A 30 -12.27 -6.44 -6.02
N ASN A 31 -11.12 -6.36 -5.37
CA ASN A 31 -10.83 -5.35 -4.36
C ASN A 31 -10.11 -4.12 -4.97
N TYR A 32 -9.59 -4.29 -6.18
CA TYR A 32 -8.88 -3.25 -6.94
C TYR A 32 -9.33 -3.25 -8.39
N LEU A 33 -9.62 -2.08 -8.93
CA LEU A 33 -10.11 -1.89 -10.29
C LEU A 33 -9.28 -0.81 -11.00
N LYS A 34 -8.46 -1.23 -11.96
CA LYS A 34 -7.71 -0.31 -12.82
C LYS A 34 -8.44 -0.09 -14.13
N MET A 35 -8.76 1.18 -14.42
CA MET A 35 -9.55 1.53 -15.60
C MET A 35 -9.01 2.78 -16.31
N GLU A 36 -9.31 2.90 -17.61
CA GLU A 36 -8.98 4.09 -18.38
C GLU A 36 -10.07 5.14 -18.28
N LEU A 37 -9.66 6.40 -18.39
CA LEU A 37 -10.54 7.55 -18.45
C LEU A 37 -11.60 7.36 -19.55
N ASN A 38 -12.85 7.76 -19.27
CA ASN A 38 -14.00 7.66 -20.16
C ASN A 38 -14.39 6.21 -20.56
N LYS A 39 -13.97 5.21 -19.77
CA LYS A 39 -14.37 3.81 -19.97
C LYS A 39 -15.25 3.31 -18.83
N TRP A 40 -16.04 2.29 -19.14
CA TRP A 40 -16.80 1.53 -18.18
C TRP A 40 -16.02 0.30 -17.72
N SER A 41 -16.15 -0.02 -16.46
CA SER A 41 -15.74 -1.29 -15.89
C SER A 41 -16.82 -1.82 -14.97
N ASN A 42 -16.69 -3.08 -14.52
CA ASN A 42 -17.68 -3.71 -13.67
C ASN A 42 -17.01 -4.48 -12.52
N PHE A 43 -17.77 -4.59 -11.44
CA PHE A 43 -17.49 -5.49 -10.35
C PHE A 43 -18.79 -6.13 -9.87
N THR A 44 -18.68 -7.26 -9.17
CA THR A 44 -19.83 -7.99 -8.63
C THR A 44 -19.71 -8.11 -7.13
N ILE A 45 -20.85 -7.97 -6.45
CA ILE A 45 -20.98 -8.24 -5.02
C ILE A 45 -21.68 -9.57 -4.90
N HIS A 46 -21.09 -10.48 -4.14
CA HIS A 46 -21.65 -11.76 -3.79
C HIS A 46 -22.01 -11.77 -2.31
N ILE A 47 -23.24 -12.14 -2.00
CA ILE A 47 -23.72 -12.29 -0.62
C ILE A 47 -24.20 -13.72 -0.45
N GLU A 48 -23.54 -14.45 0.43
CA GLU A 48 -23.99 -15.78 0.85
C GLU A 48 -24.62 -15.70 2.23
N SER A 49 -25.80 -16.26 2.38
CA SER A 49 -26.51 -16.28 3.66
C SER A 49 -26.89 -17.69 4.06
N ARG A 50 -26.56 -18.07 5.28
CA ARG A 50 -27.02 -19.33 5.89
C ARG A 50 -28.32 -19.14 6.70
N GLY A 51 -29.11 -18.08 6.43
CA GLY A 51 -30.34 -17.76 7.13
C GLY A 51 -31.21 -16.75 6.42
N TYR A 52 -32.32 -16.32 7.07
CA TYR A 52 -33.21 -15.30 6.52
C TYR A 52 -32.55 -13.91 6.50
N VAL A 53 -32.54 -13.25 5.36
CA VAL A 53 -32.04 -11.88 5.22
C VAL A 53 -33.21 -10.92 5.29
N TYR A 54 -33.16 -10.04 6.30
CA TYR A 54 -34.14 -8.96 6.47
C TYR A 54 -33.67 -7.61 5.90
N SER A 55 -32.49 -7.55 5.30
CA SER A 55 -31.97 -6.29 4.75
C SER A 55 -32.65 -5.97 3.43
N LYS A 56 -33.22 -4.79 3.32
CA LYS A 56 -33.92 -4.33 2.13
C LYS A 56 -33.01 -3.63 1.12
N ASN A 57 -32.02 -2.87 1.60
CA ASN A 57 -31.27 -1.99 0.73
C ASN A 57 -29.77 -2.14 0.95
N ILE A 58 -29.04 -2.24 -0.17
CA ILE A 58 -27.59 -2.05 -0.19
C ILE A 58 -27.37 -0.63 -0.71
N ILE A 59 -26.85 0.25 0.13
CA ILE A 59 -26.49 1.61 -0.26
C ILE A 59 -24.99 1.61 -0.56
N MET A 60 -24.64 2.04 -1.75
CA MET A 60 -23.25 2.27 -2.14
C MET A 60 -22.94 3.74 -2.06
N GLU A 61 -21.96 4.09 -1.24
CA GLU A 61 -21.42 5.43 -1.13
C GLU A 61 -20.13 5.51 -1.94
N VAL A 62 -20.07 6.51 -2.84
CA VAL A 62 -18.90 6.77 -3.66
C VAL A 62 -18.16 7.93 -3.03
N ASN A 63 -16.97 7.65 -2.48
CA ASN A 63 -16.02 8.69 -2.13
C ASN A 63 -15.51 9.32 -3.42
N HIS A 64 -15.36 10.63 -3.47
CA HIS A 64 -15.03 11.39 -4.70
C HIS A 64 -16.01 11.19 -5.86
N ALA A 65 -17.28 11.49 -5.60
CA ALA A 65 -18.35 11.43 -6.60
C ALA A 65 -18.05 12.19 -7.91
N ASN A 66 -17.04 13.07 -7.92
CA ASN A 66 -16.61 13.81 -9.09
C ASN A 66 -15.69 13.02 -10.03
N ASP A 67 -15.05 11.96 -9.56
CA ASP A 67 -14.03 11.21 -10.31
C ASP A 67 -14.58 9.91 -10.88
N THR A 68 -15.59 9.33 -10.22
CA THR A 68 -16.28 8.11 -10.65
C THR A 68 -17.80 8.25 -10.60
N LYS A 69 -18.48 7.48 -11.45
CA LYS A 69 -19.94 7.34 -11.42
C LYS A 69 -20.29 5.87 -11.35
N VAL A 70 -21.02 5.49 -10.32
CA VAL A 70 -21.46 4.09 -10.10
C VAL A 70 -22.92 3.95 -10.48
N SER A 71 -23.28 2.88 -11.18
CA SER A 71 -24.64 2.53 -11.54
C SER A 71 -24.88 1.01 -11.37
N PRO A 72 -25.98 0.60 -10.68
CA PRO A 72 -26.88 1.41 -9.88
C PRO A 72 -26.23 1.94 -8.59
N LYS A 73 -26.72 3.04 -8.05
CA LYS A 73 -26.24 3.59 -6.74
C LYS A 73 -26.80 2.80 -5.55
N THR A 74 -28.04 2.32 -5.68
CA THR A 74 -28.75 1.58 -4.65
C THR A 74 -29.39 0.35 -5.26
N VAL A 75 -29.33 -0.76 -4.55
CA VAL A 75 -29.96 -2.03 -4.96
C VAL A 75 -30.76 -2.56 -3.78
N GLU A 76 -32.04 -2.86 -4.03
CA GLU A 76 -32.94 -3.47 -3.06
C GLU A 76 -32.88 -4.99 -3.17
N ILE A 77 -32.66 -5.67 -2.06
CA ILE A 77 -32.69 -7.13 -1.99
C ILE A 77 -34.05 -7.56 -1.47
N HIS A 78 -34.92 -8.03 -2.36
CA HIS A 78 -36.31 -8.36 -2.04
C HIS A 78 -36.55 -9.82 -1.60
N SER A 79 -35.54 -10.67 -1.62
CA SER A 79 -35.73 -12.08 -1.30
C SER A 79 -35.75 -12.37 0.19
N LYS A 80 -36.82 -12.96 0.68
CA LYS A 80 -36.95 -13.39 2.10
C LYS A 80 -36.12 -14.64 2.41
N ASN A 81 -35.82 -15.46 1.41
CA ASN A 81 -35.07 -16.71 1.51
C ASN A 81 -34.12 -16.84 0.34
N PHE A 82 -32.90 -16.35 0.46
CA PHE A 82 -31.89 -16.65 -0.54
C PHE A 82 -30.68 -17.33 0.11
N SER A 83 -30.11 -18.29 -0.57
CA SER A 83 -28.85 -18.92 -0.19
C SER A 83 -27.65 -18.15 -0.75
N SER A 84 -27.81 -17.57 -1.93
CA SER A 84 -26.78 -16.72 -2.55
C SER A 84 -27.45 -15.61 -3.38
N TRP A 85 -26.85 -14.43 -3.35
CA TRP A 85 -27.26 -13.29 -4.13
C TRP A 85 -26.01 -12.67 -4.79
N CYS A 86 -26.15 -12.29 -6.05
CA CYS A 86 -25.08 -11.70 -6.84
C CYS A 86 -25.63 -10.55 -7.67
N HIS A 87 -24.96 -9.42 -7.62
CA HIS A 87 -25.32 -8.26 -8.45
C HIS A 87 -24.09 -7.61 -9.05
N MET A 88 -24.20 -7.18 -10.31
CA MET A 88 -23.14 -6.50 -11.04
C MET A 88 -23.35 -4.99 -11.00
N PHE A 89 -22.30 -4.28 -10.66
CA PHE A 89 -22.24 -2.81 -10.64
C PHE A 89 -21.32 -2.32 -11.74
N HIS A 90 -21.70 -1.23 -12.37
CA HIS A 90 -20.93 -0.57 -13.41
C HIS A 90 -20.32 0.71 -12.88
N VAL A 91 -19.03 0.89 -13.13
CA VAL A 91 -18.27 2.09 -12.75
C VAL A 91 -17.83 2.80 -14.02
N TYR A 92 -18.05 4.10 -14.09
CA TYR A 92 -17.59 4.96 -15.17
C TYR A 92 -16.54 5.95 -14.65
N ALA A 93 -15.40 6.03 -15.34
CA ALA A 93 -14.30 6.93 -15.00
C ALA A 93 -14.52 8.32 -15.60
N ILE A 94 -14.58 9.35 -14.75
CA ILE A 94 -14.81 10.75 -15.15
C ILE A 94 -13.51 11.54 -15.15
N LYS A 95 -12.68 11.39 -14.12
CA LYS A 95 -11.41 12.06 -13.97
C LYS A 95 -10.29 11.08 -13.63
N PRO A 96 -9.05 11.35 -14.05
CA PRO A 96 -7.91 10.52 -13.65
C PRO A 96 -7.57 10.77 -12.18
N GLY A 97 -7.22 9.72 -11.47
CA GLY A 97 -6.88 9.74 -10.06
C GLY A 97 -7.28 8.46 -9.36
N PHE A 98 -7.07 8.44 -8.06
CA PHE A 98 -7.48 7.34 -7.19
C PHE A 98 -8.84 7.67 -6.56
N SER A 99 -9.71 6.70 -6.47
CA SER A 99 -11.04 6.83 -5.85
C SER A 99 -11.39 5.55 -5.13
N ARG A 100 -11.99 5.66 -3.96
CA ARG A 100 -12.45 4.51 -3.17
C ARG A 100 -13.97 4.46 -3.18
N ILE A 101 -14.51 3.29 -3.52
CA ILE A 101 -15.94 3.00 -3.48
C ILE A 101 -16.20 2.13 -2.25
N SER A 102 -16.91 2.66 -1.26
CA SER A 102 -17.34 1.91 -0.08
C SER A 102 -18.75 1.40 -0.24
N VAL A 103 -18.98 0.19 0.25
CA VAL A 103 -20.27 -0.50 0.23
C VAL A 103 -20.88 -0.44 1.62
N HIS A 104 -22.04 0.22 1.76
CA HIS A 104 -22.76 0.34 3.00
C HIS A 104 -24.10 -0.40 2.95
N PHE A 105 -24.44 -1.06 4.07
CA PHE A 105 -25.73 -1.72 4.26
C PHE A 105 -26.58 -0.93 5.24
N ASP A 106 -27.85 -0.74 4.92
CA ASP A 106 -28.80 -0.01 5.76
C ASP A 106 -29.17 -0.79 7.03
N ASN A 107 -28.85 -2.09 7.11
CA ASN A 107 -29.15 -2.93 8.26
C ASN A 107 -27.98 -2.97 9.26
N SER A 108 -28.24 -2.59 10.53
CA SER A 108 -27.25 -2.56 11.61
C SER A 108 -26.54 -3.89 11.84
N SER A 109 -27.21 -5.03 11.67
CA SER A 109 -26.61 -6.36 11.86
C SER A 109 -25.63 -6.77 10.75
N LEU A 110 -25.72 -6.17 9.57
CA LEU A 110 -24.76 -6.33 8.46
C LEU A 110 -23.68 -5.24 8.52
N ARG A 111 -24.05 -4.04 8.96
CA ARG A 111 -23.17 -2.89 9.04
C ARG A 111 -21.92 -3.16 9.86
N ASP A 112 -22.07 -3.78 11.05
CA ASP A 112 -20.94 -4.06 11.95
C ASP A 112 -19.94 -5.09 11.40
N LYS A 113 -20.36 -5.94 10.43
CA LYS A 113 -19.52 -6.96 9.83
C LYS A 113 -18.91 -6.56 8.46
N VAL A 114 -19.43 -5.51 7.84
CA VAL A 114 -19.15 -5.14 6.45
C VAL A 114 -18.61 -3.71 6.33
N ASN A 115 -18.34 -3.04 7.45
CA ASN A 115 -17.82 -1.67 7.47
C ASN A 115 -16.50 -1.48 6.70
N ASP A 116 -15.80 -2.58 6.36
CA ASP A 116 -14.50 -2.56 5.70
C ASP A 116 -14.56 -3.01 4.22
N LEU A 117 -15.76 -3.10 3.63
CA LEU A 117 -15.88 -3.50 2.22
C LEU A 117 -15.72 -2.29 1.32
N TYR A 118 -14.58 -2.21 0.66
CA TYR A 118 -14.28 -1.14 -0.29
C TYR A 118 -13.61 -1.70 -1.55
N ILE A 119 -13.69 -0.92 -2.62
CA ILE A 119 -13.04 -1.16 -3.90
C ILE A 119 -12.18 0.05 -4.22
N ASP A 120 -10.90 -0.16 -4.37
CA ASP A 120 -9.98 0.87 -4.83
C ASP A 120 -10.01 0.95 -6.35
N VAL A 121 -10.28 2.14 -6.87
CA VAL A 121 -10.39 2.42 -8.30
C VAL A 121 -9.28 3.37 -8.70
N ASP A 122 -8.37 2.89 -9.54
CA ASP A 122 -7.29 3.67 -10.13
C ASP A 122 -7.65 4.04 -11.58
N ILE A 123 -7.83 5.34 -11.85
CA ILE A 123 -8.23 5.85 -13.14
C ILE A 123 -7.03 6.48 -13.84
N VAL A 124 -6.57 5.82 -14.87
CA VAL A 124 -5.42 6.24 -15.67
C VAL A 124 -5.87 6.92 -16.97
N LYS A 125 -5.13 7.93 -17.42
CA LYS A 125 -5.42 8.60 -18.70
C LYS A 125 -5.27 7.65 -19.88
N MET A 126 -4.17 6.88 -19.89
CA MET A 126 -3.86 5.92 -20.94
C MET A 126 -3.15 4.71 -20.31
N LYS A 127 -3.77 3.54 -20.37
CA LYS A 127 -3.23 2.30 -19.84
C LYS A 127 -1.88 1.92 -20.45
N VAL A 128 -1.70 2.19 -21.75
CA VAL A 128 -0.46 1.91 -22.47
C VAL A 128 0.69 2.73 -21.89
N LEU A 129 0.48 4.04 -21.68
CA LEU A 129 1.51 4.93 -21.13
C LEU A 129 1.93 4.54 -19.73
N GLU A 130 0.97 4.12 -18.91
CA GLU A 130 1.25 3.67 -17.55
C GLU A 130 2.01 2.35 -17.52
N THR A 131 1.58 1.38 -18.33
CA THR A 131 2.33 0.12 -18.50
C THR A 131 3.77 0.38 -18.94
N TYR A 132 3.96 1.32 -19.89
CA TYR A 132 5.29 1.74 -20.30
C TYR A 132 6.08 2.38 -19.17
N GLY A 133 5.47 3.25 -18.38
CA GLY A 133 6.07 3.86 -17.18
C GLY A 133 6.50 2.83 -16.14
N GLU A 134 5.68 1.81 -15.88
CA GLU A 134 6.04 0.70 -14.99
C GLU A 134 7.26 -0.09 -15.50
N TRP A 135 7.34 -0.36 -16.81
CA TRP A 135 8.50 -0.99 -17.42
C TRP A 135 9.74 -0.13 -17.28
N CYS A 136 9.66 1.16 -17.61
CA CYS A 136 10.78 2.10 -17.46
C CYS A 136 11.30 2.16 -16.03
N ARG A 137 10.41 2.18 -15.04
CA ARG A 137 10.77 2.15 -13.61
C ARG A 137 11.50 0.87 -13.22
N LYS A 138 11.02 -0.30 -13.66
CA LYS A 138 11.68 -1.60 -13.40
C LYS A 138 13.07 -1.66 -14.03
N TYR A 139 13.21 -1.24 -15.27
CA TYR A 139 14.52 -1.18 -15.95
C TYR A 139 15.46 -0.19 -15.27
N TYR A 140 14.97 0.98 -14.88
CA TYR A 140 15.75 1.95 -14.14
C TYR A 140 16.34 1.34 -12.87
N TYR A 141 15.57 0.64 -12.07
CA TYR A 141 16.07 -0.01 -10.85
C TYR A 141 17.12 -1.08 -11.17
N ILE A 142 16.89 -1.94 -12.16
CA ILE A 142 17.83 -2.99 -12.54
C ILE A 142 19.17 -2.37 -13.01
N PHE A 143 19.13 -1.37 -13.90
CA PHE A 143 20.34 -0.73 -14.40
C PHE A 143 21.07 0.06 -13.30
N SER A 144 20.33 0.75 -12.45
CA SER A 144 20.91 1.50 -11.34
C SER A 144 21.60 0.58 -10.32
N ILE A 145 20.96 -0.55 -9.99
CA ILE A 145 21.56 -1.58 -9.13
C ILE A 145 22.83 -2.14 -9.77
N THR A 146 22.77 -2.55 -11.03
CA THR A 146 23.89 -3.22 -11.71
C THR A 146 25.06 -2.28 -12.00
N SER A 147 24.84 -0.97 -12.15
CA SER A 147 25.87 0.02 -12.46
C SER A 147 26.97 0.15 -11.38
N VAL A 148 26.63 -0.15 -10.14
CA VAL A 148 27.57 0.00 -9.00
C VAL A 148 28.54 -1.17 -8.90
N TYR A 149 28.14 -2.37 -9.34
CA TYR A 149 28.96 -3.58 -9.21
C TYR A 149 30.32 -3.51 -9.93
N PRO A 150 30.41 -3.06 -11.19
CA PRO A 150 31.69 -2.98 -11.87
C PRO A 150 32.72 -2.11 -11.14
N GLN A 151 32.27 -0.99 -10.56
CA GLN A 151 33.14 -0.07 -9.81
C GLN A 151 33.70 -0.74 -8.55
N ILE A 152 32.85 -1.35 -7.74
CA ILE A 152 33.25 -2.05 -6.51
C ILE A 152 34.21 -3.20 -6.84
N PHE A 153 33.91 -3.98 -7.88
CA PHE A 153 34.73 -5.10 -8.31
C PHE A 153 36.10 -4.66 -8.82
N LEU A 154 36.15 -3.60 -9.63
CA LEU A 154 37.40 -3.03 -10.13
C LEU A 154 38.28 -2.48 -8.98
N GLN A 155 37.69 -1.81 -8.03
CA GLN A 155 38.40 -1.30 -6.84
C GLN A 155 38.98 -2.45 -5.99
N PHE A 156 38.20 -3.52 -5.84
CA PHE A 156 38.66 -4.71 -5.13
C PHE A 156 39.82 -5.39 -5.86
N LEU A 157 39.75 -5.56 -7.18
CA LEU A 157 40.82 -6.20 -7.96
C LEU A 157 42.10 -5.36 -8.01
N ARG A 158 41.97 -4.03 -8.08
CA ARG A 158 43.10 -3.10 -8.13
C ARG A 158 43.67 -2.76 -6.77
N LEU A 159 42.99 -3.12 -5.69
CA LEU A 159 43.31 -2.70 -4.32
C LEU A 159 43.56 -1.18 -4.23
N SER A 160 42.84 -0.42 -5.03
CA SER A 160 43.03 1.02 -5.19
C SER A 160 41.69 1.69 -5.54
N VAL A 161 41.48 2.86 -4.98
CA VAL A 161 40.34 3.75 -5.26
C VAL A 161 40.80 5.05 -5.91
N VAL A 162 41.91 5.01 -6.67
CA VAL A 162 42.39 6.17 -7.42
C VAL A 162 41.32 6.64 -8.41
N GLY A 163 40.99 7.96 -8.36
CA GLY A 163 39.92 8.53 -9.15
C GLY A 163 38.56 8.60 -8.44
N LEU A 164 38.41 7.97 -7.25
CA LEU A 164 37.20 8.13 -6.43
C LEU A 164 37.29 9.41 -5.60
N ASP A 165 36.24 10.20 -5.63
CA ASP A 165 36.11 11.41 -4.83
C ASP A 165 35.47 11.08 -3.46
N MET A 166 36.08 11.56 -2.38
CA MET A 166 35.56 11.32 -1.03
C MET A 166 34.26 12.07 -0.75
N ASP A 167 34.07 13.24 -1.35
CA ASP A 167 32.80 13.97 -1.24
C ASP A 167 31.67 13.17 -1.88
N TYR A 168 31.92 12.58 -3.06
CA TYR A 168 30.96 11.69 -3.72
C TYR A 168 30.58 10.50 -2.83
N VAL A 169 31.56 9.84 -2.20
CA VAL A 169 31.29 8.70 -1.29
C VAL A 169 30.42 9.10 -0.13
N CYS A 170 30.72 10.25 0.50
CA CYS A 170 29.95 10.75 1.63
C CYS A 170 28.53 11.15 1.23
N PHE A 171 28.37 11.88 0.13
CA PHE A 171 27.03 12.26 -0.35
C PHE A 171 26.20 11.07 -0.76
N ASN A 172 26.82 10.09 -1.43
CA ASN A 172 26.14 8.86 -1.80
C ASN A 172 25.63 8.10 -0.58
N PHE A 173 26.47 7.99 0.46
CA PHE A 173 26.10 7.35 1.72
C PHE A 173 24.94 8.09 2.41
N VAL A 174 25.06 9.41 2.60
CA VAL A 174 24.03 10.23 3.25
C VAL A 174 22.72 10.17 2.46
N GLY A 175 22.78 10.23 1.13
CA GLY A 175 21.61 10.17 0.27
C GLY A 175 20.89 8.82 0.41
N HIS A 176 21.61 7.70 0.31
CA HIS A 176 21.02 6.38 0.47
C HIS A 176 20.52 6.12 1.90
N LEU A 177 21.22 6.61 2.91
CA LEU A 177 20.78 6.50 4.30
C LEU A 177 19.45 7.22 4.51
N SER A 178 19.35 8.49 4.08
CA SER A 178 18.14 9.28 4.21
C SER A 178 16.98 8.67 3.43
N PHE A 179 17.24 8.21 2.21
CA PHE A 179 16.21 7.55 1.39
C PHE A 179 15.73 6.24 2.01
N THR A 180 16.64 5.43 2.56
CA THR A 180 16.29 4.18 3.24
C THR A 180 15.46 4.43 4.50
N VAL A 181 15.85 5.39 5.33
CA VAL A 181 15.07 5.76 6.51
C VAL A 181 13.67 6.22 6.13
N TYR A 182 13.55 7.08 5.12
CA TYR A 182 12.27 7.55 4.60
C TYR A 182 11.39 6.37 4.10
N THR A 183 11.93 5.51 3.24
CA THR A 183 11.14 4.41 2.65
C THR A 183 10.73 3.37 3.68
N ILE A 184 11.59 3.03 4.66
CA ILE A 184 11.25 2.13 5.75
C ILE A 184 10.16 2.75 6.64
N PHE A 185 10.34 4.01 7.04
CA PHE A 185 9.37 4.71 7.88
C PHE A 185 7.99 4.75 7.20
N MET A 186 7.93 5.20 5.95
CA MET A 186 6.68 5.23 5.19
C MET A 186 6.08 3.82 5.06
N TYR A 187 6.88 2.81 4.75
CA TYR A 187 6.40 1.44 4.60
C TYR A 187 5.81 0.87 5.89
N THR A 188 6.36 1.23 7.06
CA THR A 188 5.81 0.82 8.36
C THR A 188 4.53 1.56 8.75
N GLN A 189 4.26 2.71 8.12
CA GLN A 189 3.09 3.54 8.38
C GLN A 189 1.98 3.39 7.30
N THR A 190 2.03 2.33 6.50
CA THR A 190 1.09 2.12 5.38
C THR A 190 -0.37 2.20 5.82
N ASP A 191 -0.74 1.53 6.91
CA ASP A 191 -2.12 1.48 7.39
C ASP A 191 -2.59 2.88 7.85
N ALA A 192 -1.77 3.56 8.67
CA ALA A 192 -2.08 4.90 9.15
C ALA A 192 -2.12 5.96 8.03
N TYR A 193 -1.29 5.80 6.99
CA TYR A 193 -1.32 6.67 5.81
C TYR A 193 -2.61 6.46 5.01
N SER A 194 -2.99 5.20 4.76
CA SER A 194 -4.20 4.86 4.01
C SER A 194 -5.48 5.29 4.73
N GLU A 195 -5.49 5.28 6.07
CA GLU A 195 -6.61 5.80 6.87
C GLU A 195 -6.73 7.32 6.76
N ARG A 196 -5.61 8.05 6.73
CA ARG A 196 -5.60 9.52 6.65
C ARG A 196 -5.85 10.04 5.23
N ASN A 197 -5.40 9.29 4.24
CA ASN A 197 -5.47 9.65 2.82
C ASN A 197 -6.16 8.55 2.01
N PRO A 198 -7.47 8.31 2.23
CA PRO A 198 -8.20 7.21 1.59
C PRO A 198 -8.25 7.33 0.06
N ASP A 199 -7.92 8.51 -0.46
CA ASP A 199 -8.07 8.89 -1.86
C ASP A 199 -6.73 8.98 -2.60
N GLU A 200 -5.65 8.63 -1.93
CA GLU A 200 -4.29 8.68 -2.50
C GLU A 200 -3.66 7.28 -2.51
N ASP A 201 -2.93 7.00 -3.59
CA ASP A 201 -2.09 5.81 -3.64
C ASP A 201 -0.94 5.93 -2.63
N PHE A 202 -0.57 4.79 -2.05
CA PHE A 202 0.55 4.76 -1.13
C PHE A 202 1.87 5.09 -1.87
N PRO A 203 2.64 6.10 -1.40
CA PRO A 203 3.75 6.68 -2.16
C PRO A 203 4.99 5.77 -2.26
N VAL A 204 5.10 4.73 -1.43
CA VAL A 204 6.29 3.87 -1.38
C VAL A 204 5.94 2.42 -1.66
N THR A 205 6.56 1.85 -2.70
CA THR A 205 6.43 0.44 -3.06
C THR A 205 7.50 -0.42 -2.38
N LEU A 206 7.23 -1.72 -2.24
CA LEU A 206 8.23 -2.68 -1.76
C LEU A 206 9.51 -2.66 -2.62
N SER A 207 9.36 -2.43 -3.94
CA SER A 207 10.50 -2.34 -4.87
C SER A 207 11.41 -1.15 -4.57
N GLU A 208 10.83 -0.01 -4.18
CA GLU A 208 11.58 1.19 -3.78
C GLU A 208 12.31 0.98 -2.46
N ASN A 209 11.68 0.32 -1.50
CA ASN A 209 12.32 -0.02 -0.25
C ASN A 209 13.52 -0.99 -0.44
N MET A 210 13.35 -2.02 -1.29
CA MET A 210 14.44 -2.92 -1.62
C MET A 210 15.59 -2.21 -2.36
N TYR A 211 15.27 -1.29 -3.27
CA TYR A 211 16.25 -0.46 -3.96
C TYR A 211 17.03 0.44 -3.01
N ALA A 212 16.34 1.12 -2.07
CA ALA A 212 16.94 1.99 -1.08
C ALA A 212 17.93 1.21 -0.18
N LEU A 213 17.48 0.05 0.34
CA LEU A 213 18.30 -0.81 1.19
C LEU A 213 19.53 -1.34 0.45
N HIS A 214 19.36 -1.78 -0.80
CA HIS A 214 20.47 -2.21 -1.64
C HIS A 214 21.49 -1.08 -1.85
N GLY A 215 21.03 0.13 -2.19
CA GLY A 215 21.87 1.31 -2.39
C GLY A 215 22.67 1.67 -1.12
N LEU A 216 22.04 1.57 0.05
CA LEU A 216 22.71 1.79 1.34
C LEU A 216 23.81 0.77 1.58
N ILE A 217 23.54 -0.52 1.38
CA ILE A 217 24.56 -1.59 1.56
C ILE A 217 25.78 -1.31 0.66
N PHE A 218 25.54 -0.99 -0.61
CA PHE A 218 26.62 -0.71 -1.56
C PHE A 218 27.36 0.58 -1.26
N SER A 219 26.71 1.62 -0.77
CA SER A 219 27.38 2.85 -0.34
C SER A 219 28.27 2.61 0.89
N ILE A 220 27.86 1.73 1.81
CA ILE A 220 28.71 1.29 2.93
C ILE A 220 29.95 0.53 2.42
N ILE A 221 29.77 -0.42 1.51
CA ILE A 221 30.89 -1.19 0.92
C ILE A 221 31.88 -0.23 0.23
N LEU A 222 31.37 0.73 -0.54
CA LEU A 222 32.19 1.74 -1.21
C LEU A 222 32.96 2.61 -0.21
N GLY A 223 32.31 3.02 0.90
CA GLY A 223 32.93 3.72 2.00
C GLY A 223 34.05 2.95 2.67
N ILE A 224 33.81 1.66 2.96
CA ILE A 224 34.83 0.77 3.54
C ILE A 224 36.03 0.63 2.59
N GLN A 225 35.79 0.45 1.30
CA GLN A 225 36.87 0.38 0.30
C GLN A 225 37.63 1.69 0.21
N ALA A 226 36.95 2.83 0.25
CA ALA A 226 37.56 4.14 0.24
C ALA A 226 38.52 4.31 1.44
N VAL A 227 38.07 4.00 2.65
CA VAL A 227 38.91 4.10 3.85
C VAL A 227 40.08 3.12 3.81
N LYS A 228 39.83 1.86 3.37
CA LYS A 228 40.86 0.80 3.34
C LYS A 228 41.97 1.06 2.34
N TYR A 229 41.65 1.57 1.15
CA TYR A 229 42.60 1.69 0.04
C TYR A 229 43.19 3.09 -0.14
N PHE A 230 42.53 4.14 0.36
CA PHE A 230 43.09 5.50 0.36
C PHE A 230 43.89 5.82 1.61
N GLY A 231 43.63 5.11 2.72
CA GLY A 231 44.05 5.60 4.01
C GLY A 231 43.28 6.84 4.45
N ILE A 232 43.63 7.36 5.64
CA ILE A 232 42.94 8.50 6.27
C ILE A 232 43.36 9.87 5.68
N ASP A 233 44.31 9.90 4.74
CA ASP A 233 44.92 11.15 4.26
C ASP A 233 44.03 11.95 3.26
N LYS A 234 43.11 11.32 2.55
CA LYS A 234 42.16 12.06 1.70
C LYS A 234 40.95 12.51 2.51
N ARG A 235 40.88 13.80 2.73
CA ARG A 235 39.82 14.44 3.52
C ARG A 235 38.69 14.88 2.60
N VAL A 236 37.47 14.77 3.13
CA VAL A 236 36.28 15.44 2.56
C VAL A 236 36.57 16.94 2.49
N THR A 237 36.21 17.58 1.38
CA THR A 237 36.41 19.02 1.19
C THR A 237 35.64 19.83 2.23
N VAL A 238 36.02 21.11 2.45
CA VAL A 238 35.30 22.00 3.37
C VAL A 238 33.84 22.14 2.92
N VAL A 239 33.63 22.34 1.63
CA VAL A 239 32.29 22.46 1.04
C VAL A 239 31.48 21.16 1.25
N GLY A 240 32.11 20.00 1.06
CA GLY A 240 31.48 18.71 1.33
C GLY A 240 31.01 18.57 2.78
N LYS A 241 31.86 18.99 3.75
CA LYS A 241 31.50 18.95 5.18
C LYS A 241 30.33 19.86 5.52
N GLU A 242 30.33 21.10 4.99
CA GLU A 242 29.25 22.04 5.22
C GLU A 242 27.93 21.56 4.66
N LEU A 243 27.94 21.00 3.45
CA LEU A 243 26.74 20.44 2.82
C LEU A 243 26.21 19.22 3.60
N ILE A 244 27.08 18.29 4.03
CA ILE A 244 26.68 17.14 4.84
C ILE A 244 26.07 17.59 6.17
N SER A 245 26.68 18.61 6.82
CA SER A 245 26.18 19.18 8.06
C SER A 245 24.80 19.82 7.86
N PHE A 246 24.64 20.59 6.78
CA PHE A 246 23.35 21.17 6.40
C PHE A 246 22.27 20.11 6.17
N TYR A 247 22.57 19.06 5.40
CA TYR A 247 21.65 17.94 5.20
C TYR A 247 21.29 17.24 6.51
N GLY A 248 22.26 17.03 7.40
CA GLY A 248 22.03 16.46 8.72
C GLY A 248 21.05 17.28 9.56
N ILE A 249 21.19 18.61 9.53
CA ILE A 249 20.29 19.54 10.25
C ILE A 249 18.88 19.48 9.65
N VAL A 250 18.75 19.57 8.32
CA VAL A 250 17.44 19.52 7.63
C VAL A 250 16.75 18.18 7.87
N PHE A 251 17.49 17.09 7.81
CA PHE A 251 16.95 15.74 8.04
C PHE A 251 16.44 15.57 9.48
N THR A 252 17.25 15.99 10.47
CA THR A 252 16.83 15.92 11.89
C THR A 252 15.64 16.82 12.15
N PHE A 253 15.63 18.04 11.64
CA PHE A 253 14.50 18.94 11.81
C PHE A 253 13.21 18.38 11.17
N GLY A 254 13.29 17.87 9.94
CA GLY A 254 12.16 17.26 9.26
C GLY A 254 11.62 16.03 9.99
N PHE A 255 12.50 15.22 10.60
CA PHE A 255 12.10 14.02 11.34
C PHE A 255 11.37 14.34 12.66
N PHE A 256 11.71 15.45 13.33
CA PHE A 256 11.06 15.83 14.58
C PHE A 256 9.81 16.71 14.39
N THR A 257 9.52 17.19 13.17
CA THR A 257 8.35 18.05 12.87
C THR A 257 7.24 17.31 12.12
N SER A 258 7.47 16.10 11.65
CA SER A 258 6.48 15.21 11.04
C SER A 258 5.84 14.28 12.08
#